data_765334f3eeb36594745e6407e3499a62
#
_entry.id   765334f3eeb36594745e6407e3499a62
#
_cell.length_a   1.000
_cell.length_b   1.000
_cell.length_c   1.000
_cell.angle_alpha   90.00
_cell.angle_beta   90.00
_cell.angle_gamma   90.00
#
_symmetry.space_group_name_H-M   'P 1'
#
loop_
_entity.id
_entity.type
_entity.pdbx_description
1 polymer ?
#
loop_
_entity_poly.entity_id
_entity_poly.type
_entity_poly.pdbx_seq_one_letter_code
_entity_poly.pdbx_strand_id
1 'polypeptide(L)'
;GEVLYQDSFDRELANEIISAIMEKKDAEFTCSAKDYHYLMPKTKKFHDHMLYEVKNECRFVKSLDEMTDPIMKLAVFEPGGLTEESVKYWTGRFGKDCVVVTSGNEWIDFIPFGTNKAKGIIEYQKRYHISPEECLTFGDEYNDIEMLKAVKYGFAMAHSKEGVRAAASYVTERVEPILEKLILAKGEIEEVI
;
A
#
# COMPACT_ATOMS: atom_id res chain seq x y z
N GLY A 1 8.90 0.12 -17.04
CA GLY A 1 8.04 -0.92 -17.59
C GLY A 1 6.65 -0.38 -17.92
N GLU A 2 5.82 -1.18 -18.58
CA GLU A 2 4.40 -0.83 -18.82
C GLU A 2 3.62 -0.85 -17.50
N VAL A 3 2.77 0.15 -17.28
CA VAL A 3 1.81 0.17 -16.16
C VAL A 3 0.61 -0.65 -16.58
N LEU A 4 0.37 -1.77 -15.91
CA LEU A 4 -0.76 -2.66 -16.22
C LEU A 4 -2.04 -2.20 -15.53
N TYR A 5 -1.91 -1.64 -14.34
CA TYR A 5 -3.00 -1.16 -13.52
C TYR A 5 -2.50 -0.07 -12.56
N GLN A 6 -3.34 0.90 -12.28
CA GLN A 6 -3.06 1.96 -11.31
C GLN A 6 -4.36 2.39 -10.63
N ASP A 7 -4.38 2.38 -9.30
CA ASP A 7 -5.40 3.03 -8.51
C ASP A 7 -4.93 4.42 -8.08
N SER A 8 -5.84 5.37 -8.08
CA SER A 8 -5.57 6.73 -7.62
C SER A 8 -6.81 7.32 -6.95
N PHE A 9 -6.58 8.33 -6.14
CA PHE A 9 -7.64 9.15 -5.59
C PHE A 9 -8.37 9.92 -6.71
N ASP A 10 -9.66 10.13 -6.48
CA ASP A 10 -10.34 11.24 -7.11
C ASP A 10 -9.64 12.55 -6.74
N ARG A 11 -9.54 13.48 -7.69
CA ARG A 11 -8.80 14.72 -7.49
C ARG A 11 -9.43 15.62 -6.43
N GLU A 12 -10.74 15.67 -6.36
CA GLU A 12 -11.46 16.48 -5.39
C GLU A 12 -11.21 15.99 -3.98
N LEU A 13 -11.33 14.68 -3.76
CA LEU A 13 -11.04 14.05 -2.47
C LEU A 13 -9.56 14.22 -2.07
N ALA A 14 -8.63 14.04 -3.00
CA ALA A 14 -7.21 14.27 -2.75
C ALA A 14 -6.95 15.71 -2.28
N ASN A 15 -7.50 16.69 -2.97
CA ASN A 15 -7.37 18.10 -2.62
C ASN A 15 -8.01 18.41 -1.26
N GLU A 16 -9.14 17.79 -0.93
CA GLU A 16 -9.79 17.94 0.37
C GLU A 16 -8.91 17.42 1.52
N ILE A 17 -8.35 16.22 1.36
CA ILE A 17 -7.42 15.63 2.34
C ILE A 17 -6.21 16.53 2.53
N ILE A 18 -5.56 16.95 1.44
CA ILE A 18 -4.38 17.83 1.49
C ILE A 18 -4.71 19.15 2.19
N SER A 19 -5.84 19.78 1.83
CA SER A 19 -6.28 21.03 2.44
C SER A 19 -6.47 20.89 3.94
N ALA A 20 -7.11 19.80 4.39
CA ALA A 20 -7.28 19.49 5.80
C ALA A 20 -5.94 19.32 6.53
N ILE A 21 -4.94 18.70 5.91
CA ILE A 21 -3.61 18.57 6.49
C ILE A 21 -2.90 19.92 6.53
N MET A 22 -3.07 20.73 5.49
CA MET A 22 -2.46 22.06 5.42
C MET A 22 -3.01 23.03 6.48
N GLU A 23 -4.29 22.90 6.86
CA GLU A 23 -4.91 23.67 7.95
C GLU A 23 -4.31 23.32 9.33
N LYS A 24 -3.85 22.08 9.53
CA LYS A 24 -3.25 21.64 10.79
C LYS A 24 -1.81 22.12 10.89
N LYS A 25 -1.53 23.03 11.84
CA LYS A 25 -0.25 23.76 11.96
C LYS A 25 0.98 22.85 12.01
N ASP A 26 0.88 21.75 12.76
CA ASP A 26 2.01 20.87 13.06
C ASP A 26 1.99 19.58 12.23
N ALA A 27 1.19 19.51 11.17
CA ALA A 27 1.13 18.38 10.27
C ALA A 27 1.74 18.72 8.91
N GLU A 28 2.40 17.76 8.32
CA GLU A 28 2.96 17.79 6.95
C GLU A 28 2.33 16.69 6.12
N PHE A 29 2.49 16.72 4.81
CA PHE A 29 1.95 15.67 3.96
C PHE A 29 2.92 15.22 2.87
N THR A 30 2.66 14.00 2.36
CA THR A 30 3.22 13.50 1.11
C THR A 30 2.12 12.98 0.22
N CYS A 31 2.26 13.17 -1.10
CA CYS A 31 1.39 12.57 -2.11
C CYS A 31 2.21 11.66 -2.99
N SER A 32 1.97 10.36 -2.91
CA SER A 32 2.67 9.38 -3.76
C SER A 32 2.10 9.39 -5.17
N ALA A 33 2.91 9.76 -6.14
CA ALA A 33 2.71 9.52 -7.55
C ALA A 33 3.45 8.23 -7.97
N LYS A 34 3.48 7.93 -9.27
CA LYS A 34 4.08 6.68 -9.78
C LYS A 34 5.56 6.53 -9.41
N ASP A 35 6.36 7.55 -9.64
CA ASP A 35 7.82 7.46 -9.54
C ASP A 35 8.42 8.38 -8.46
N TYR A 36 7.59 9.19 -7.79
CA TYR A 36 8.04 10.17 -6.79
C TYR A 36 6.91 10.58 -5.86
N HIS A 37 7.28 11.36 -4.84
CA HIS A 37 6.33 12.01 -3.94
C HIS A 37 6.25 13.51 -4.22
N TYR A 38 5.06 14.04 -4.36
CA TYR A 38 4.84 15.47 -4.26
C TYR A 38 4.96 15.94 -2.82
N LEU A 39 5.68 17.02 -2.63
CA LEU A 39 5.90 17.67 -1.34
C LEU A 39 5.68 19.18 -1.43
N MET A 40 5.02 19.72 -0.41
CA MET A 40 4.90 21.15 -0.18
C MET A 40 5.21 21.40 1.31
N PRO A 41 6.48 21.26 1.74
CA PRO A 41 6.86 21.25 3.14
C PRO A 41 6.66 22.61 3.79
N LYS A 42 6.01 22.64 4.95
CA LYS A 42 5.87 23.84 5.79
C LYS A 42 7.16 24.14 6.55
N THR A 43 7.96 23.10 6.83
CA THR A 43 9.16 23.21 7.65
C THR A 43 10.39 22.66 6.95
N LYS A 44 11.56 23.30 7.21
CA LYS A 44 12.85 22.77 6.75
C LYS A 44 13.13 21.39 7.35
N LYS A 45 12.69 21.14 8.58
CA LYS A 45 12.88 19.84 9.24
C LYS A 45 12.22 18.72 8.46
N PHE A 46 10.97 18.89 8.02
CA PHE A 46 10.28 17.89 7.21
C PHE A 46 10.89 17.73 5.82
N HIS A 47 11.26 18.84 5.18
CA HIS A 47 12.00 18.81 3.91
C HIS A 47 13.26 17.93 4.02
N ASP A 48 14.09 18.17 5.05
CA ASP A 48 15.34 17.45 5.26
C ASP A 48 15.08 15.97 5.62
N HIS A 49 14.04 15.71 6.44
CA HIS A 49 13.60 14.35 6.77
C HIS A 49 13.28 13.53 5.51
N MET A 50 12.48 14.09 4.60
CA MET A 50 12.12 13.40 3.37
C MET A 50 13.32 13.13 2.45
N LEU A 51 14.26 14.05 2.33
CA LEU A 51 15.42 13.92 1.44
C LEU A 51 16.53 13.02 2.00
N TYR A 52 16.79 13.10 3.31
CA TYR A 52 17.99 12.48 3.89
C TYR A 52 17.71 11.23 4.71
N GLU A 53 16.52 11.10 5.28
CA GLU A 53 16.12 9.96 6.10
C GLU A 53 15.23 8.98 5.32
N VAL A 54 14.13 9.49 4.75
CA VAL A 54 13.20 8.67 3.92
C VAL A 54 13.82 8.32 2.56
N LYS A 55 14.56 9.27 1.96
CA LYS A 55 15.31 9.08 0.70
C LYS A 55 14.47 8.69 -0.51
N ASN A 56 13.22 9.09 -0.53
CA ASN A 56 12.36 8.91 -1.68
C ASN A 56 12.62 9.99 -2.73
N GLU A 57 12.39 9.65 -3.99
CA GLU A 57 12.33 10.65 -5.06
C GLU A 57 11.23 11.66 -4.76
N CYS A 58 11.56 12.95 -4.73
CA CYS A 58 10.66 14.00 -4.32
C CYS A 58 10.55 15.10 -5.38
N ARG A 59 9.31 15.55 -5.63
CA ARG A 59 9.02 16.74 -6.44
C ARG A 59 8.41 17.81 -5.55
N PHE A 60 9.13 18.93 -5.38
CA PHE A 60 8.63 20.05 -4.59
C PHE A 60 7.70 20.92 -5.45
N VAL A 61 6.53 21.23 -4.90
CA VAL A 61 5.50 22.05 -5.54
C VAL A 61 5.12 23.22 -4.62
N LYS A 62 4.53 24.27 -5.23
CA LYS A 62 4.11 25.48 -4.52
C LYS A 62 2.58 25.58 -4.42
N SER A 63 1.86 24.77 -5.19
CA SER A 63 0.39 24.73 -5.18
C SER A 63 -0.11 23.33 -5.55
N LEU A 64 -1.38 23.05 -5.26
CA LEU A 64 -2.04 21.80 -5.64
C LEU A 64 -2.16 21.64 -7.16
N ASP A 65 -2.26 22.74 -7.89
CA ASP A 65 -2.38 22.73 -9.37
C ASP A 65 -1.11 22.21 -10.06
N GLU A 66 0.03 22.27 -9.38
CA GLU A 66 1.29 21.70 -9.88
C GLU A 66 1.37 20.18 -9.74
N MET A 67 0.46 19.58 -8.96
CA MET A 67 0.36 18.12 -8.78
C MET A 67 -0.49 17.52 -9.89
N THR A 68 0.07 17.35 -11.08
CA THR A 68 -0.69 16.94 -12.28
C THR A 68 -0.87 15.43 -12.42
N ASP A 69 -0.03 14.63 -11.78
CA ASP A 69 -0.10 13.17 -11.87
C ASP A 69 -1.21 12.59 -10.98
N PRO A 70 -1.66 11.37 -11.28
CA PRO A 70 -2.54 10.62 -10.39
C PRO A 70 -1.90 10.40 -9.01
N ILE A 71 -2.63 10.67 -7.95
CA ILE A 71 -2.18 10.49 -6.56
C ILE A 71 -2.65 9.12 -6.08
N MET A 72 -1.71 8.21 -5.86
CA MET A 72 -2.00 6.82 -5.50
C MET A 72 -2.14 6.62 -3.98
N LYS A 73 -1.44 7.43 -3.19
CA LYS A 73 -1.49 7.43 -1.73
C LYS A 73 -1.22 8.84 -1.21
N LEU A 74 -1.93 9.21 -0.18
CA LEU A 74 -1.63 10.39 0.63
C LEU A 74 -1.15 9.96 2.00
N ALA A 75 -0.27 10.72 2.62
CA ALA A 75 0.09 10.49 4.01
C ALA A 75 0.18 11.81 4.75
N VAL A 76 -0.33 11.83 5.97
CA VAL A 76 -0.07 12.91 6.93
C VAL A 76 1.06 12.49 7.86
N PHE A 77 1.98 13.39 8.08
CA PHE A 77 3.08 13.28 9.03
C PHE A 77 2.86 14.23 10.20
N GLU A 78 2.82 13.69 11.40
CA GLU A 78 2.70 14.45 12.64
C GLU A 78 3.98 14.30 13.46
N PRO A 79 4.88 15.28 13.41
CA PRO A 79 6.16 15.22 14.11
C PRO A 79 5.96 15.15 15.63
N GLY A 80 6.60 14.18 16.26
CA GLY A 80 6.46 13.94 17.71
C GLY A 80 5.50 12.81 18.08
N GLY A 81 4.89 12.19 17.09
CA GLY A 81 4.07 11.00 17.24
C GLY A 81 2.56 11.24 17.17
N LEU A 82 1.88 10.22 16.70
CA LEU A 82 0.42 10.18 16.62
C LEU A 82 -0.19 10.03 18.02
N THR A 83 -1.27 10.76 18.26
CA THR A 83 -2.12 10.58 19.44
C THR A 83 -3.40 9.81 19.06
N GLU A 84 -4.06 9.20 20.03
CA GLU A 84 -5.37 8.57 19.81
C GLU A 84 -6.39 9.56 19.25
N GLU A 85 -6.34 10.81 19.70
CA GLU A 85 -7.21 11.90 19.24
C GLU A 85 -6.96 12.20 17.76
N SER A 86 -5.68 12.29 17.37
CA SER A 86 -5.30 12.50 15.96
C SER A 86 -5.78 11.36 15.06
N VAL A 87 -5.56 10.11 15.47
CA VAL A 87 -6.04 8.95 14.71
C VAL A 87 -7.58 8.97 14.57
N LYS A 88 -8.30 9.27 15.66
CA LYS A 88 -9.77 9.40 15.64
C LYS A 88 -10.23 10.54 14.73
N TYR A 89 -9.53 11.66 14.73
CA TYR A 89 -9.85 12.81 13.87
C TYR A 89 -9.76 12.44 12.39
N TRP A 90 -8.63 11.88 11.96
CA TRP A 90 -8.42 11.53 10.55
C TRP A 90 -9.35 10.40 10.09
N THR A 91 -9.50 9.36 10.91
CA THR A 91 -10.42 8.24 10.63
C THR A 91 -11.89 8.69 10.60
N GLY A 92 -12.29 9.55 11.53
CA GLY A 92 -13.65 10.08 11.58
C GLY A 92 -13.98 10.99 10.39
N ARG A 93 -13.01 11.77 9.92
CA ARG A 93 -13.19 12.72 8.82
C ARG A 93 -13.21 12.04 7.44
N PHE A 94 -12.29 11.11 7.18
CA PHE A 94 -12.07 10.54 5.84
C PHE A 94 -12.31 9.03 5.74
N GLY A 95 -12.54 8.34 6.85
CA GLY A 95 -12.69 6.87 6.84
C GLY A 95 -13.94 6.35 6.13
N LYS A 96 -14.85 7.24 5.69
CA LYS A 96 -16.00 6.88 4.82
C LYS A 96 -15.65 6.97 3.33
N ASP A 97 -14.59 7.70 3.00
CA ASP A 97 -14.23 8.05 1.62
C ASP A 97 -12.95 7.34 1.16
N CYS A 98 -12.12 6.88 2.12
CA CYS A 98 -10.90 6.12 1.85
C CYS A 98 -10.50 5.26 3.06
N VAL A 99 -9.54 4.36 2.85
CA VAL A 99 -8.90 3.61 3.94
C VAL A 99 -7.93 4.55 4.66
N VAL A 100 -8.08 4.66 5.99
CA VAL A 100 -7.20 5.45 6.86
C VAL A 100 -6.51 4.50 7.83
N VAL A 101 -5.18 4.39 7.73
CA VAL A 101 -4.38 3.47 8.54
C VAL A 101 -3.12 4.13 9.08
N THR A 102 -2.72 3.74 10.28
CA THR A 102 -1.44 4.20 10.85
C THR A 102 -0.27 3.44 10.21
N SER A 103 0.82 4.15 9.92
CA SER A 103 2.05 3.62 9.35
C SER A 103 3.25 4.10 10.20
N GLY A 104 3.60 3.31 11.18
CA GLY A 104 4.59 3.72 12.20
C GLY A 104 4.01 4.69 13.24
N ASN A 105 4.90 5.44 13.90
CA ASN A 105 4.53 6.27 15.05
C ASN A 105 4.10 7.70 14.69
N GLU A 106 4.43 8.16 13.47
CA GLU A 106 4.24 9.57 13.06
C GLU A 106 3.41 9.72 11.78
N TRP A 107 2.99 8.61 11.17
CA TRP A 107 2.34 8.61 9.86
C TRP A 107 0.95 8.01 9.89
N ILE A 108 0.01 8.64 9.18
CA ILE A 108 -1.27 8.06 8.79
C ILE A 108 -1.36 8.09 7.27
N ASP A 109 -1.57 6.93 6.69
CA ASP A 109 -1.78 6.74 5.26
C ASP A 109 -3.27 6.80 4.92
N PHE A 110 -3.60 7.53 3.86
CA PHE A 110 -4.88 7.51 3.18
C PHE A 110 -4.71 6.74 1.87
N ILE A 111 -5.53 5.74 1.64
CA ILE A 111 -5.44 4.82 0.51
C ILE A 111 -6.81 4.72 -0.16
N PRO A 112 -6.93 4.82 -1.49
CA PRO A 112 -8.21 4.67 -2.18
C PRO A 112 -8.90 3.36 -1.81
N PHE A 113 -10.23 3.36 -1.63
CA PHE A 113 -10.97 2.14 -1.37
C PHE A 113 -10.77 1.09 -2.47
N GLY A 114 -10.68 -0.17 -2.05
CA GLY A 114 -10.49 -1.30 -2.96
C GLY A 114 -9.05 -1.49 -3.43
N THR A 115 -8.13 -0.60 -3.06
CA THR A 115 -6.69 -0.80 -3.30
C THR A 115 -6.14 -1.80 -2.29
N ASN A 116 -5.79 -2.98 -2.78
CA ASN A 116 -5.15 -4.04 -2.00
C ASN A 116 -4.27 -4.91 -2.91
N LYS A 117 -3.48 -5.79 -2.32
CA LYS A 117 -2.54 -6.65 -3.06
C LYS A 117 -3.25 -7.62 -4.02
N ALA A 118 -4.45 -8.10 -3.67
CA ALA A 118 -5.24 -8.98 -4.53
C ALA A 118 -5.66 -8.32 -5.83
N LYS A 119 -5.99 -7.03 -5.80
CA LYS A 119 -6.45 -6.29 -6.99
C LYS A 119 -5.42 -6.31 -8.11
N GLY A 120 -4.14 -6.10 -7.76
CA GLY A 120 -3.04 -6.18 -8.73
C GLY A 120 -2.94 -7.57 -9.38
N ILE A 121 -3.09 -8.64 -8.57
CA ILE A 121 -3.06 -10.02 -9.07
C ILE A 121 -4.28 -10.29 -9.96
N ILE A 122 -5.48 -9.90 -9.53
CA ILE A 122 -6.72 -10.10 -10.30
C ILE A 122 -6.66 -9.37 -11.65
N GLU A 123 -6.15 -8.14 -11.68
CA GLU A 123 -5.99 -7.41 -12.94
C GLU A 123 -4.93 -8.06 -13.85
N TYR A 124 -3.85 -8.60 -13.29
CA TYR A 124 -2.86 -9.37 -14.03
C TYR A 124 -3.48 -10.67 -14.62
N GLN A 125 -4.22 -11.42 -13.80
CA GLN A 125 -4.94 -12.62 -14.22
C GLN A 125 -5.88 -12.33 -15.37
N LYS A 126 -6.72 -11.30 -15.27
CA LYS A 126 -7.64 -10.88 -16.34
C LYS A 126 -6.91 -10.54 -17.63
N ARG A 127 -5.83 -9.73 -17.54
CA ARG A 127 -5.10 -9.26 -18.71
C ARG A 127 -4.42 -10.38 -19.49
N TYR A 128 -3.88 -11.36 -18.79
CA TYR A 128 -3.12 -12.46 -19.38
C TYR A 128 -3.91 -13.77 -19.46
N HIS A 129 -5.20 -13.76 -19.12
CA HIS A 129 -6.07 -14.93 -19.09
C HIS A 129 -5.51 -16.07 -18.24
N ILE A 130 -4.90 -15.73 -17.10
CA ILE A 130 -4.36 -16.68 -16.14
C ILE A 130 -5.44 -16.97 -15.09
N SER A 131 -5.71 -18.24 -14.84
CA SER A 131 -6.69 -18.63 -13.83
C SER A 131 -6.10 -18.59 -12.40
N PRO A 132 -6.92 -18.50 -11.35
CA PRO A 132 -6.45 -18.62 -9.97
C PRO A 132 -5.71 -19.94 -9.67
N GLU A 133 -6.03 -21.00 -10.42
CA GLU A 133 -5.40 -22.32 -10.35
C GLU A 133 -3.95 -22.35 -10.86
N GLU A 134 -3.59 -21.38 -11.69
CA GLU A 134 -2.23 -21.22 -12.23
C GLU A 134 -1.38 -20.25 -11.42
N CYS A 135 -1.91 -19.77 -10.27
CA CYS A 135 -1.27 -18.75 -9.46
C CYS A 135 -0.86 -19.27 -8.08
N LEU A 136 0.30 -18.81 -7.65
CA LEU A 136 0.85 -19.07 -6.34
C LEU A 136 1.27 -17.74 -5.70
N THR A 137 0.94 -17.54 -4.41
CA THR A 137 1.31 -16.34 -3.65
C THR A 137 1.82 -16.70 -2.26
N PHE A 138 2.66 -15.81 -1.71
CA PHE A 138 3.14 -15.90 -0.33
C PHE A 138 2.80 -14.60 0.41
N GLY A 139 2.40 -14.72 1.68
CA GLY A 139 2.05 -13.59 2.52
C GLY A 139 2.26 -13.88 4.00
N ASP A 140 2.47 -12.83 4.80
CA ASP A 140 2.74 -12.94 6.23
C ASP A 140 1.95 -11.93 7.09
N GLU A 141 1.37 -10.89 6.49
CA GLU A 141 0.63 -9.86 7.20
C GLU A 141 -0.86 -9.82 6.82
N TYR A 142 -1.67 -9.11 7.61
CA TYR A 142 -3.11 -8.99 7.39
C TYR A 142 -3.49 -8.40 6.04
N ASN A 143 -2.66 -7.52 5.48
CA ASN A 143 -2.86 -6.93 4.15
C ASN A 143 -2.59 -7.90 3.00
N ASP A 144 -2.13 -9.13 3.29
CA ASP A 144 -1.93 -10.20 2.33
C ASP A 144 -3.14 -11.15 2.21
N ILE A 145 -4.09 -11.06 3.15
CA ILE A 145 -5.22 -12.01 3.22
C ILE A 145 -6.00 -12.08 1.91
N GLU A 146 -6.35 -10.94 1.34
CA GLU A 146 -7.08 -10.90 0.08
C GLU A 146 -6.27 -11.49 -1.07
N MET A 147 -4.95 -11.27 -1.08
CA MET A 147 -4.03 -11.83 -2.06
C MET A 147 -3.95 -13.36 -1.94
N LEU A 148 -3.83 -13.88 -0.71
CA LEU A 148 -3.80 -15.32 -0.45
C LEU A 148 -5.09 -16.02 -0.87
N LYS A 149 -6.24 -15.34 -0.76
CA LYS A 149 -7.56 -15.84 -1.16
C LYS A 149 -7.85 -15.71 -2.65
N ALA A 150 -7.14 -14.81 -3.35
CA ALA A 150 -7.35 -14.54 -4.78
C ALA A 150 -6.77 -15.62 -5.70
N VAL A 151 -6.05 -16.60 -5.14
CA VAL A 151 -5.38 -17.69 -5.86
C VAL A 151 -5.66 -19.03 -5.21
N LYS A 152 -5.52 -20.12 -5.98
CA LYS A 152 -5.66 -21.48 -5.44
C LYS A 152 -4.53 -21.82 -4.46
N TYR A 153 -3.32 -21.40 -4.75
CA TYR A 153 -2.11 -21.74 -3.99
C TYR A 153 -1.58 -20.56 -3.18
N GLY A 154 -2.41 -20.11 -2.22
CA GLY A 154 -2.01 -19.08 -1.26
C GLY A 154 -1.27 -19.68 -0.07
N PHE A 155 0.00 -19.31 0.12
CA PHE A 155 0.87 -19.75 1.20
C PHE A 155 1.05 -18.65 2.25
N ALA A 156 0.57 -18.89 3.47
CA ALA A 156 0.95 -18.06 4.61
C ALA A 156 2.31 -18.49 5.16
N MET A 157 3.11 -17.52 5.60
CA MET A 157 4.34 -17.83 6.31
C MET A 157 4.02 -18.38 7.70
N ALA A 158 4.76 -19.39 8.17
CA ALA A 158 4.49 -20.07 9.45
C ALA A 158 4.58 -19.14 10.67
N HIS A 159 5.43 -18.09 10.59
CA HIS A 159 5.56 -17.08 11.65
C HIS A 159 4.45 -16.02 11.63
N SER A 160 3.57 -16.00 10.63
CA SER A 160 2.47 -15.04 10.55
C SER A 160 1.43 -15.22 11.65
N LYS A 161 0.60 -14.21 11.85
CA LYS A 161 -0.50 -14.24 12.82
C LYS A 161 -1.54 -15.31 12.44
N GLU A 162 -2.25 -15.86 13.44
CA GLU A 162 -3.22 -16.94 13.24
C GLU A 162 -4.27 -16.62 12.18
N GLY A 163 -4.80 -15.38 12.16
CA GLY A 163 -5.79 -14.94 11.16
C GLY A 163 -5.27 -14.97 9.72
N VAL A 164 -3.97 -14.74 9.50
CA VAL A 164 -3.33 -14.83 8.19
C VAL A 164 -3.20 -16.29 7.77
N ARG A 165 -2.70 -17.16 8.66
CA ARG A 165 -2.61 -18.62 8.41
C ARG A 165 -3.95 -19.26 8.14
N ALA A 166 -4.98 -18.88 8.90
CA ALA A 166 -6.35 -19.38 8.71
C ALA A 166 -7.00 -18.95 7.38
N ALA A 167 -6.52 -17.87 6.78
CA ALA A 167 -7.02 -17.35 5.50
C ALA A 167 -6.34 -17.99 4.27
N ALA A 168 -5.17 -18.60 4.44
CA ALA A 168 -4.37 -19.20 3.39
C ALA A 168 -4.78 -20.67 3.15
N SER A 169 -4.55 -21.17 1.94
CA SER A 169 -4.75 -22.59 1.60
C SER A 169 -3.63 -23.45 2.16
N TYR A 170 -2.44 -22.91 2.33
CA TYR A 170 -1.24 -23.61 2.76
C TYR A 170 -0.40 -22.77 3.72
N VAL A 171 0.48 -23.43 4.47
CA VAL A 171 1.46 -22.76 5.36
C VAL A 171 2.85 -23.27 5.02
N THR A 172 3.83 -22.37 5.00
CA THR A 172 5.24 -22.73 4.76
C THR A 172 6.17 -21.96 5.68
N GLU A 173 7.28 -22.59 6.07
CA GLU A 173 8.36 -21.93 6.82
C GLU A 173 9.19 -20.99 5.92
N ARG A 174 9.34 -21.36 4.64
CA ARG A 174 10.20 -20.67 3.70
C ARG A 174 9.62 -20.72 2.28
N VAL A 175 9.87 -19.67 1.53
CA VAL A 175 9.44 -19.53 0.12
C VAL A 175 10.27 -20.42 -0.80
N GLU A 176 11.59 -20.44 -0.60
CA GLU A 176 12.54 -21.04 -1.51
C GLU A 176 12.28 -22.53 -1.79
N PRO A 177 12.01 -23.41 -0.78
CA PRO A 177 11.77 -24.82 -1.05
C PRO A 177 10.55 -25.07 -1.93
N ILE A 178 9.52 -24.21 -1.84
CA ILE A 178 8.32 -24.32 -2.70
C ILE A 178 8.69 -23.94 -4.13
N LEU A 179 9.43 -22.85 -4.31
CA LEU A 179 9.90 -22.42 -5.65
C LEU A 179 10.87 -23.42 -6.29
N GLU A 180 11.79 -24.01 -5.52
CA GLU A 180 12.71 -25.04 -5.99
C GLU A 180 11.95 -26.27 -6.50
N LYS A 181 10.96 -26.75 -5.74
CA LYS A 181 10.10 -27.87 -6.18
C LYS A 181 9.32 -27.52 -7.45
N LEU A 182 8.76 -26.29 -7.52
CA LEU A 182 8.02 -25.84 -8.70
C LEU A 182 8.89 -25.81 -9.96
N ILE A 183 10.15 -25.39 -9.83
CA ILE A 183 11.12 -25.40 -10.93
C ILE A 183 11.41 -26.84 -11.36
N LEU A 184 11.63 -27.76 -10.43
CA LEU A 184 11.88 -29.17 -10.72
C LEU A 184 10.68 -29.86 -11.37
N ALA A 185 9.46 -29.49 -10.93
CA ALA A 185 8.19 -29.94 -11.52
C ALA A 185 7.84 -29.21 -12.83
N LYS A 186 8.74 -28.39 -13.38
CA LYS A 186 8.55 -27.61 -14.63
C LYS A 186 7.28 -26.72 -14.63
N GLY A 187 6.89 -26.25 -13.46
CA GLY A 187 5.72 -25.40 -13.29
C GLY A 187 4.44 -26.13 -12.91
N GLU A 188 4.44 -27.46 -12.82
CA GLU A 188 3.27 -28.25 -12.39
C GLU A 188 3.08 -28.09 -10.87
N ILE A 189 2.25 -27.14 -10.46
CA ILE A 189 2.07 -26.76 -9.04
C ILE A 189 1.51 -27.94 -8.22
N GLU A 190 0.66 -28.77 -8.81
CA GLU A 190 0.05 -29.93 -8.14
C GLU A 190 1.06 -31.00 -7.70
N GLU A 191 2.24 -31.05 -8.34
CA GLU A 191 3.33 -31.94 -7.94
C GLU A 191 4.18 -31.39 -6.78
N VAL A 192 3.93 -30.14 -6.33
CA VAL A 192 4.72 -29.42 -5.33
C VAL A 192 4.11 -29.48 -3.93
N ILE A 193 2.80 -29.74 -3.85
CA ILE A 193 1.96 -29.54 -2.65
C ILE A 193 1.62 -30.85 -1.97
#